data_b9f7f57b0a751154862c5e15f9fe8ea6
#
_entry.id   b9f7f57b0a751154862c5e15f9fe8ea6
#
_cell.length_a   1.000
_cell.length_b   1.000
_cell.length_c   1.000
_cell.angle_alpha   90.00
_cell.angle_beta   90.00
_cell.angle_gamma   90.00
#
_symmetry.space_group_name_H-M   'P 1'
#
loop_
_entity.id
_entity.type
_entity.pdbx_description
1 polymer ?
#
loop_
_entity_poly.entity_id
_entity_poly.type
_entity_poly.pdbx_seq_one_letter_code
_entity_poly.pdbx_strand_id
1 'polypeptide(L)'
;GISFVHNEQQLNEINIDFERDFLQELLPNAKNVEAGFYFCQKGKIISFYSHKRIRTYPESGGVSVFSEFLIDKEIRKSGVDIIKKLNWSGLVMIEYIFDKRDKQYKLIEINPRLWGSILLSEFSGANFLKSYVNYSLNIENIKTNYKDKAYIRWVFPYDLIFFFKNIQNPFKFFKLNKNTCYINFTYSNLIKSFSFIILTYFDFNKFKELLKQKI
;
A
#
# COMPACT_ATOMS: atom_id res chain seq x y z
N GLY A 1 -13.11 14.78 6.37
CA GLY A 1 -13.59 13.38 6.42
C GLY A 1 -13.97 12.89 5.05
N ILE A 2 -14.34 11.61 4.94
CA ILE A 2 -14.87 11.02 3.69
C ILE A 2 -16.29 10.55 4.00
N SER A 3 -17.24 10.97 3.16
CA SER A 3 -18.64 10.53 3.21
C SER A 3 -18.98 9.81 1.90
N PHE A 4 -19.64 8.66 1.99
CA PHE A 4 -20.10 7.93 0.83
C PHE A 4 -21.56 8.27 0.57
N VAL A 5 -21.86 8.65 -0.68
CA VAL A 5 -23.19 9.02 -1.16
C VAL A 5 -23.62 8.05 -2.25
N HIS A 6 -24.76 7.44 -2.11
CA HIS A 6 -25.23 6.40 -3.02
C HIS A 6 -26.44 6.83 -3.87
N ASN A 7 -27.06 7.97 -3.55
CA ASN A 7 -28.20 8.52 -4.27
C ASN A 7 -28.30 10.05 -4.09
N GLU A 8 -29.14 10.69 -4.88
CA GLU A 8 -29.34 12.13 -4.89
C GLU A 8 -29.92 12.67 -3.56
N GLN A 9 -30.78 11.90 -2.91
CA GLN A 9 -31.35 12.30 -1.62
C GLN A 9 -30.23 12.44 -0.57
N GLN A 10 -29.33 11.46 -0.46
CA GLN A 10 -28.19 11.52 0.46
C GLN A 10 -27.23 12.67 0.12
N LEU A 11 -27.08 12.99 -1.19
CA LEU A 11 -26.26 14.10 -1.61
C LEU A 11 -26.83 15.44 -1.12
N ASN A 12 -28.16 15.61 -1.19
CA ASN A 12 -28.84 16.82 -0.76
C ASN A 12 -28.86 17.00 0.77
N GLU A 13 -28.66 15.92 1.53
CA GLU A 13 -28.59 15.96 3.01
C GLU A 13 -27.19 16.35 3.53
N ILE A 14 -26.15 16.35 2.68
CA ILE A 14 -24.80 16.71 3.07
C ILE A 14 -24.54 18.18 2.78
N ASN A 15 -24.06 18.91 3.78
CA ASN A 15 -23.57 20.26 3.59
C ASN A 15 -22.16 20.22 2.98
N ILE A 16 -22.01 20.58 1.70
CA ILE A 16 -20.74 20.55 0.96
C ILE A 16 -20.20 21.99 0.88
N ASP A 17 -19.00 22.18 1.37
CA ASP A 17 -18.23 23.40 1.21
C ASP A 17 -17.26 23.23 0.04
N PHE A 18 -17.64 23.64 -1.16
CA PHE A 18 -16.82 23.48 -2.36
C PHE A 18 -15.49 24.26 -2.36
N GLU A 19 -15.21 25.09 -1.36
CA GLU A 19 -13.87 25.65 -1.15
C GLU A 19 -12.92 24.64 -0.49
N ARG A 20 -13.44 23.62 0.20
CA ARG A 20 -12.69 22.62 0.96
C ARG A 20 -12.97 21.18 0.53
N ASP A 21 -14.15 20.95 -0.01
CA ASP A 21 -14.63 19.62 -0.34
C ASP A 21 -14.68 19.44 -1.85
N PHE A 22 -14.57 18.21 -2.30
CA PHE A 22 -14.79 17.86 -3.69
C PHE A 22 -15.58 16.55 -3.78
N LEU A 23 -16.32 16.42 -4.85
CA LEU A 23 -17.05 15.20 -5.19
C LEU A 23 -16.21 14.33 -6.12
N GLN A 24 -16.16 13.05 -5.81
CA GLN A 24 -15.48 12.06 -6.63
C GLN A 24 -16.42 10.90 -6.91
N GLU A 25 -16.38 10.37 -8.14
CA GLU A 25 -17.15 9.18 -8.48
C GLU A 25 -16.79 8.00 -7.59
N LEU A 26 -17.79 7.36 -7.00
CA LEU A 26 -17.63 6.11 -6.28
C LEU A 26 -17.51 4.95 -7.26
N LEU A 27 -16.30 4.42 -7.41
CA LEU A 27 -16.07 3.28 -8.30
C LEU A 27 -16.59 1.97 -7.71
N PRO A 28 -17.14 1.05 -8.53
CA PRO A 28 -17.76 -0.20 -8.06
C PRO A 28 -16.84 -1.13 -7.27
N ASN A 29 -15.57 -0.99 -7.28
CA ASN A 29 -14.62 -1.81 -6.55
C ASN A 29 -13.65 -0.96 -5.70
N ALA A 30 -14.15 0.10 -5.09
CA ALA A 30 -13.35 1.05 -4.31
C ALA A 30 -12.46 0.42 -3.22
N LYS A 31 -12.75 -0.82 -2.79
CA LYS A 31 -11.93 -1.58 -1.85
C LYS A 31 -10.64 -2.15 -2.46
N ASN A 32 -10.57 -2.30 -3.78
CA ASN A 32 -9.46 -2.95 -4.48
C ASN A 32 -8.49 -1.92 -5.04
N VAL A 33 -7.83 -1.17 -4.15
CA VAL A 33 -6.78 -0.24 -4.56
C VAL A 33 -5.52 -1.00 -4.90
N GLU A 34 -4.99 -0.74 -6.09
CA GLU A 34 -3.70 -1.22 -6.55
C GLU A 34 -2.74 -0.04 -6.68
N ALA A 35 -1.45 -0.27 -6.49
CA ALA A 35 -0.47 0.80 -6.54
C ALA A 35 0.68 0.50 -7.48
N GLY A 36 1.03 1.51 -8.28
CA GLY A 36 2.27 1.57 -9.02
C GLY A 36 3.29 2.43 -8.28
N PHE A 37 4.50 1.94 -8.22
CA PHE A 37 5.63 2.59 -7.58
C PHE A 37 6.67 2.90 -8.64
N TYR A 38 7.09 4.16 -8.68
CA TYR A 38 7.94 4.67 -9.74
C TYR A 38 9.13 5.41 -9.15
N PHE A 39 10.28 5.15 -9.70
CA PHE A 39 11.44 6.04 -9.58
C PHE A 39 11.68 6.67 -10.94
N CYS A 40 11.69 8.00 -10.99
CA CYS A 40 11.63 8.77 -12.21
C CYS A 40 12.73 9.83 -12.28
N GLN A 41 13.09 10.19 -13.50
CA GLN A 41 13.99 11.31 -13.80
C GLN A 41 13.45 12.09 -14.99
N LYS A 42 13.15 13.38 -14.79
CA LYS A 42 12.67 14.30 -15.85
C LYS A 42 11.57 13.66 -16.72
N GLY A 43 10.53 13.15 -16.08
CA GLY A 43 9.39 12.53 -16.74
C GLY A 43 9.65 11.12 -17.31
N LYS A 44 10.83 10.53 -17.11
CA LYS A 44 11.16 9.16 -17.54
C LYS A 44 11.16 8.20 -16.35
N ILE A 45 10.52 7.05 -16.51
CA ILE A 45 10.52 5.97 -15.51
C ILE A 45 11.86 5.24 -15.60
N ILE A 46 12.64 5.28 -14.50
CA ILE A 46 13.91 4.57 -14.34
C ILE A 46 13.69 3.17 -13.80
N SER A 47 12.85 3.06 -12.74
CA SER A 47 12.46 1.78 -12.15
C SER A 47 10.98 1.78 -11.85
N PHE A 48 10.38 0.59 -11.87
CA PHE A 48 8.96 0.41 -11.62
C PHE A 48 8.72 -0.93 -10.94
N TYR A 49 7.79 -0.95 -10.00
CA TYR A 49 7.08 -2.15 -9.60
C TYR A 49 5.65 -1.78 -9.18
N SER A 50 4.82 -2.79 -9.02
CA SER A 50 3.48 -2.66 -8.46
C SER A 50 3.31 -3.63 -7.30
N HIS A 51 2.25 -3.46 -6.54
CA HIS A 51 1.86 -4.45 -5.55
C HIS A 51 0.35 -4.67 -5.55
N LYS A 52 -0.04 -5.89 -5.22
CA LYS A 52 -1.42 -6.24 -4.93
C LYS A 52 -1.61 -6.32 -3.42
N ARG A 53 -2.61 -5.64 -2.90
CA ARG A 53 -3.01 -5.77 -1.50
C ARG A 53 -3.74 -7.10 -1.30
N ILE A 54 -3.21 -7.96 -0.44
CA ILE A 54 -3.83 -9.24 -0.09
C ILE A 54 -4.75 -9.05 1.11
N ARG A 55 -4.33 -8.21 2.07
CA ARG A 55 -5.14 -7.81 3.22
C ARG A 55 -4.93 -6.34 3.54
N THR A 56 -6.03 -5.69 3.94
CA THR A 56 -6.06 -4.31 4.40
C THR A 56 -6.72 -4.24 5.78
N TYR A 57 -6.40 -3.22 6.56
CA TYR A 57 -7.09 -2.98 7.81
C TYR A 57 -7.33 -1.46 8.00
N PRO A 58 -8.55 -1.00 8.27
CA PRO A 58 -9.80 -1.77 8.16
C PRO A 58 -10.08 -2.23 6.72
N GLU A 59 -10.89 -3.29 6.55
CA GLU A 59 -11.17 -3.88 5.22
C GLU A 59 -11.91 -2.93 4.28
N SER A 60 -12.61 -1.94 4.85
CA SER A 60 -13.38 -0.92 4.10
C SER A 60 -12.51 0.08 3.31
N GLY A 61 -11.17 0.06 3.48
CA GLY A 61 -10.29 1.00 2.77
C GLY A 61 -9.12 1.50 3.63
N GLY A 62 -8.55 0.63 4.46
CA GLY A 62 -7.43 0.98 5.32
C GLY A 62 -6.05 0.77 4.70
N VAL A 63 -5.04 0.74 5.58
CA VAL A 63 -3.66 0.47 5.21
C VAL A 63 -3.45 -0.98 4.79
N SER A 64 -2.57 -1.21 3.84
CA SER A 64 -2.19 -2.57 3.48
C SER A 64 -1.37 -3.20 4.59
N VAL A 65 -1.80 -4.37 5.07
CA VAL A 65 -1.12 -5.15 6.11
C VAL A 65 -0.42 -6.39 5.55
N PHE A 66 -0.80 -6.80 4.36
CA PHE A 66 -0.15 -7.86 3.61
C PHE A 66 -0.26 -7.59 2.12
N SER A 67 0.88 -7.49 1.43
CA SER A 67 0.95 -7.21 -0.01
C SER A 67 1.89 -8.15 -0.72
N GLU A 68 1.58 -8.40 -1.99
CA GLU A 68 2.37 -9.16 -2.95
C GLU A 68 3.03 -8.23 -3.95
N PHE A 69 4.31 -8.44 -4.20
CA PHE A 69 5.06 -7.78 -5.26
C PHE A 69 4.65 -8.33 -6.63
N LEU A 70 4.47 -7.44 -7.59
CA LEU A 70 4.31 -7.79 -9.00
C LEU A 70 4.88 -6.70 -9.93
N ILE A 71 4.97 -7.05 -11.21
CA ILE A 71 5.24 -6.14 -12.31
C ILE A 71 4.02 -6.14 -13.22
N ASP A 72 3.07 -5.26 -12.94
CA ASP A 72 1.88 -5.09 -13.77
C ASP A 72 2.15 -4.05 -14.86
N LYS A 73 2.03 -4.48 -16.13
CA LYS A 73 2.32 -3.64 -17.29
C LYS A 73 1.24 -2.58 -17.52
N GLU A 74 -0.01 -2.88 -17.20
CA GLU A 74 -1.12 -1.93 -17.37
C GLU A 74 -1.07 -0.83 -16.31
N ILE A 75 -0.75 -1.16 -15.06
CA ILE A 75 -0.48 -0.15 -14.02
C ILE A 75 0.70 0.72 -14.42
N ARG A 76 1.78 0.11 -14.94
CA ARG A 76 2.94 0.88 -15.43
C ARG A 76 2.55 1.85 -16.53
N LYS A 77 1.78 1.40 -17.51
CA LYS A 77 1.29 2.20 -18.64
C LYS A 77 0.42 3.37 -18.17
N SER A 78 -0.49 3.12 -17.23
CA SER A 78 -1.37 4.16 -16.66
C SER A 78 -0.58 5.30 -15.99
N GLY A 79 0.59 5.02 -15.42
CA GLY A 79 1.45 6.05 -14.81
C GLY A 79 2.34 6.83 -15.79
N VAL A 80 2.61 6.30 -17.00
CA VAL A 80 3.57 6.92 -17.94
C VAL A 80 3.17 8.35 -18.30
N ASP A 81 1.91 8.55 -18.69
CA ASP A 81 1.44 9.85 -19.13
C ASP A 81 1.40 10.87 -18.00
N ILE A 82 1.01 10.45 -16.80
CA ILE A 82 1.00 11.27 -15.59
C ILE A 82 2.42 11.74 -15.29
N ILE A 83 3.38 10.82 -15.22
CA ILE A 83 4.78 11.08 -14.90
C ILE A 83 5.42 12.01 -15.93
N LYS A 84 5.12 11.77 -17.22
CA LYS A 84 5.62 12.61 -18.33
C LYS A 84 5.05 14.01 -18.28
N LYS A 85 3.72 14.16 -18.10
CA LYS A 85 3.06 15.47 -18.03
C LYS A 85 3.55 16.30 -16.86
N LEU A 86 3.81 15.66 -15.70
CA LEU A 86 4.36 16.32 -14.51
C LEU A 86 5.86 16.57 -14.60
N ASN A 87 6.55 16.07 -15.63
CA ASN A 87 8.00 16.05 -15.73
C ASN A 87 8.68 15.60 -14.42
N TRP A 88 8.08 14.56 -13.78
CA TRP A 88 8.41 14.15 -12.44
C TRP A 88 9.82 13.62 -12.30
N SER A 89 10.51 13.99 -11.20
CA SER A 89 11.80 13.43 -10.79
C SER A 89 11.73 13.00 -9.33
N GLY A 90 12.23 11.80 -9.04
CA GLY A 90 12.21 11.20 -7.70
C GLY A 90 11.25 10.03 -7.57
N LEU A 91 10.97 9.66 -6.34
CA LEU A 91 10.07 8.56 -6.00
C LEU A 91 8.61 9.05 -5.99
N VAL A 92 7.71 8.22 -6.49
CA VAL A 92 6.27 8.48 -6.42
C VAL A 92 5.49 7.15 -6.38
N MET A 93 4.47 7.10 -5.54
CA MET A 93 3.45 6.06 -5.53
C MET A 93 2.17 6.63 -6.14
N ILE A 94 1.59 5.91 -7.08
CA ILE A 94 0.31 6.27 -7.70
C ILE A 94 -0.68 5.14 -7.42
N GLU A 95 -1.81 5.47 -6.81
CA GLU A 95 -2.86 4.52 -6.48
C GLU A 95 -3.97 4.54 -7.52
N TYR A 96 -4.45 3.35 -7.86
CA TYR A 96 -5.45 3.13 -8.88
C TYR A 96 -6.53 2.16 -8.39
N ILE A 97 -7.71 2.26 -9.01
CA ILE A 97 -8.76 1.24 -8.95
C ILE A 97 -9.03 0.76 -10.36
N PHE A 98 -9.03 -0.55 -10.57
CA PHE A 98 -9.41 -1.12 -11.85
C PHE A 98 -10.93 -1.07 -12.03
N ASP A 99 -11.39 -0.27 -12.96
CA ASP A 99 -12.81 -0.18 -13.32
C ASP A 99 -13.16 -1.26 -14.34
N LYS A 100 -13.99 -2.21 -13.92
CA LYS A 100 -14.43 -3.33 -14.78
C LYS A 100 -15.37 -2.91 -15.89
N ARG A 101 -16.00 -1.72 -15.79
CA ARG A 101 -16.96 -1.22 -16.77
C ARG A 101 -16.28 -0.88 -18.10
N ASP A 102 -15.12 -0.24 -18.03
CA ASP A 102 -14.32 0.17 -19.21
C ASP A 102 -12.95 -0.52 -19.27
N LYS A 103 -12.65 -1.41 -18.30
CA LYS A 103 -11.40 -2.17 -18.21
C LYS A 103 -10.15 -1.27 -18.10
N GLN A 104 -10.26 -0.14 -17.41
CA GLN A 104 -9.17 0.82 -17.22
C GLN A 104 -8.85 1.05 -15.75
N TYR A 105 -7.60 1.38 -15.49
CA TYR A 105 -7.16 1.86 -14.20
C TYR A 105 -7.52 3.35 -14.03
N LYS A 106 -8.34 3.65 -13.03
CA LYS A 106 -8.69 5.03 -12.63
C LYS A 106 -7.75 5.51 -11.55
N LEU A 107 -7.19 6.69 -11.75
CA LEU A 107 -6.35 7.37 -10.78
C LEU A 107 -7.15 7.72 -9.52
N ILE A 108 -6.61 7.38 -8.36
CA ILE A 108 -7.18 7.73 -7.06
C ILE A 108 -6.32 8.78 -6.36
N GLU A 109 -5.02 8.51 -6.22
CA GLU A 109 -4.11 9.36 -5.46
C GLU A 109 -2.69 9.30 -6.01
N ILE A 110 -1.99 10.45 -5.95
CA ILE A 110 -0.56 10.55 -6.24
C ILE A 110 0.15 10.90 -4.94
N ASN A 111 1.05 10.03 -4.48
CA ASN A 111 1.81 10.19 -3.26
C ASN A 111 3.30 10.43 -3.58
N PRO A 112 3.76 11.69 -3.64
CA PRO A 112 5.15 12.06 -3.97
C PRO A 112 6.07 11.93 -2.74
N ARG A 113 6.05 10.81 -2.10
CA ARG A 113 6.77 10.51 -0.86
C ARG A 113 7.09 9.02 -0.75
N LEU A 114 7.94 8.66 0.21
CA LEU A 114 8.10 7.27 0.61
C LEU A 114 6.77 6.71 1.16
N TRP A 115 6.55 5.44 0.91
CA TRP A 115 5.32 4.72 1.29
C TRP A 115 5.61 3.61 2.29
N GLY A 116 4.58 3.16 3.01
CA GLY A 116 4.72 2.18 4.09
C GLY A 116 5.31 0.84 3.66
N SER A 117 5.06 0.38 2.43
CA SER A 117 5.58 -0.89 1.91
C SER A 117 6.91 -0.77 1.15
N ILE A 118 7.68 0.32 1.34
CA ILE A 118 8.95 0.54 0.60
C ILE A 118 9.94 -0.62 0.76
N LEU A 119 9.96 -1.29 1.91
CA LEU A 119 10.81 -2.44 2.15
C LEU A 119 10.50 -3.63 1.24
N LEU A 120 9.29 -3.68 0.65
CA LEU A 120 8.97 -4.68 -0.37
C LEU A 120 9.84 -4.49 -1.61
N SER A 121 10.17 -3.24 -1.98
CA SER A 121 11.05 -2.96 -3.12
C SER A 121 12.45 -3.52 -2.90
N GLU A 122 12.98 -3.35 -1.69
CA GLU A 122 14.33 -3.85 -1.35
C GLU A 122 14.33 -5.38 -1.26
N PHE A 123 13.32 -5.94 -0.60
CA PHE A 123 13.19 -7.38 -0.44
C PHE A 123 12.95 -8.12 -1.76
N SER A 124 12.22 -7.50 -2.70
CA SER A 124 11.93 -8.07 -4.03
C SER A 124 13.08 -7.92 -5.03
N GLY A 125 14.11 -7.13 -4.71
CA GLY A 125 15.21 -6.81 -5.63
C GLY A 125 14.92 -5.65 -6.58
N ALA A 126 13.84 -4.89 -6.38
CA ALA A 126 13.58 -3.65 -7.11
C ALA A 126 14.54 -2.52 -6.71
N ASN A 127 15.08 -2.57 -5.48
CA ASN A 127 16.17 -1.71 -4.98
C ASN A 127 15.90 -0.20 -5.14
N PHE A 128 14.68 0.27 -4.82
CA PHE A 128 14.29 1.66 -5.04
C PHE A 128 15.08 2.66 -4.20
N LEU A 129 15.27 2.37 -2.90
CA LEU A 129 16.05 3.26 -2.01
C LEU A 129 17.49 3.37 -2.49
N LYS A 130 18.11 2.23 -2.83
CA LYS A 130 19.47 2.19 -3.33
C LYS A 130 19.60 2.92 -4.68
N SER A 131 18.65 2.74 -5.59
CA SER A 131 18.61 3.43 -6.87
C SER A 131 18.44 4.94 -6.70
N TYR A 132 17.60 5.38 -5.76
CA TYR A 132 17.40 6.78 -5.46
C TYR A 132 18.64 7.44 -4.86
N VAL A 133 19.31 6.78 -3.91
CA VAL A 133 20.58 7.27 -3.33
C VAL A 133 21.67 7.33 -4.39
N ASN A 134 21.85 6.29 -5.19
CA ASN A 134 22.84 6.27 -6.26
C ASN A 134 22.62 7.40 -7.27
N TYR A 135 21.38 7.60 -7.67
CA TYR A 135 21.02 8.72 -8.55
C TYR A 135 21.40 10.07 -7.92
N SER A 136 21.09 10.28 -6.63
CA SER A 136 21.39 11.53 -5.93
C SER A 136 22.90 11.81 -5.79
N LEU A 137 23.69 10.74 -5.76
CA LEU A 137 25.16 10.79 -5.67
C LEU A 137 25.87 10.72 -7.03
N ASN A 138 25.12 10.72 -8.15
CA ASN A 138 25.66 10.50 -9.51
C ASN A 138 26.46 9.19 -9.66
N ILE A 139 26.08 8.16 -8.90
CA ILE A 139 26.65 6.82 -9.01
C ILE A 139 25.84 6.01 -10.03
N GLU A 140 26.51 5.10 -10.76
CA GLU A 140 25.84 4.24 -11.73
C GLU A 140 24.63 3.50 -11.15
N ASN A 141 23.57 3.39 -11.96
CA ASN A 141 22.35 2.71 -11.55
C ASN A 141 22.59 1.21 -11.38
N ILE A 142 21.98 0.67 -10.31
CA ILE A 142 22.05 -0.75 -10.00
C ILE A 142 21.09 -1.49 -10.91
N LYS A 143 21.57 -2.60 -11.49
CA LYS A 143 20.67 -3.54 -12.17
C LYS A 143 19.65 -4.10 -11.18
N THR A 144 18.37 -3.97 -11.50
CA THR A 144 17.30 -4.61 -10.75
C THR A 144 17.29 -6.10 -11.06
N ASN A 145 17.25 -6.93 -10.03
CA ASN A 145 17.10 -8.38 -10.17
C ASN A 145 15.90 -8.82 -9.35
N TYR A 146 14.73 -8.82 -9.99
CA TYR A 146 13.47 -9.11 -9.34
C TYR A 146 13.35 -10.58 -8.95
N LYS A 147 12.86 -10.82 -7.74
CA LYS A 147 12.41 -12.15 -7.33
C LYS A 147 11.07 -12.48 -8.00
N ASP A 148 10.87 -13.74 -8.36
CA ASP A 148 9.59 -14.22 -8.93
C ASP A 148 8.41 -14.02 -7.98
N LYS A 149 8.67 -14.17 -6.67
CA LYS A 149 7.68 -13.98 -5.60
C LYS A 149 8.29 -13.26 -4.43
N ALA A 150 7.66 -12.17 -4.02
CA ALA A 150 8.03 -11.45 -2.81
C ALA A 150 6.76 -10.85 -2.17
N TYR A 151 6.74 -10.86 -0.85
CA TYR A 151 5.63 -10.36 -0.05
C TYR A 151 6.16 -9.46 1.06
N ILE A 152 5.33 -8.51 1.51
CA ILE A 152 5.54 -7.77 2.76
C ILE A 152 4.35 -7.98 3.67
N ARG A 153 4.61 -8.17 4.96
CA ARG A 153 3.56 -8.41 5.94
C ARG A 153 3.83 -7.62 7.23
N TRP A 154 2.90 -6.79 7.59
CA TRP A 154 2.86 -6.03 8.83
C TRP A 154 2.09 -6.83 9.88
N VAL A 155 2.77 -7.73 10.57
CA VAL A 155 2.10 -8.68 11.47
C VAL A 155 1.39 -7.96 12.59
N PHE A 156 2.02 -6.94 13.18
CA PHE A 156 1.49 -6.21 14.32
C PHE A 156 1.30 -4.72 14.01
N PRO A 157 0.25 -4.08 14.53
CA PRO A 157 -0.90 -4.68 15.25
C PRO A 157 -2.00 -5.20 14.32
N TYR A 158 -2.11 -4.66 13.11
CA TYR A 158 -3.32 -4.74 12.29
C TYR A 158 -3.58 -6.12 11.68
N ASP A 159 -2.55 -6.84 11.22
CA ASP A 159 -2.75 -8.18 10.68
C ASP A 159 -3.13 -9.18 11.79
N LEU A 160 -2.64 -8.96 13.00
CA LEU A 160 -3.04 -9.74 14.17
C LEU A 160 -4.50 -9.44 14.58
N ILE A 161 -4.92 -8.18 14.54
CA ILE A 161 -6.33 -7.80 14.76
C ILE A 161 -7.22 -8.43 13.70
N PHE A 162 -6.80 -8.40 12.44
CA PHE A 162 -7.50 -9.10 11.36
C PHE A 162 -7.67 -10.59 11.66
N PHE A 163 -6.61 -11.25 12.14
CA PHE A 163 -6.66 -12.66 12.55
C PHE A 163 -7.70 -12.92 13.64
N PHE A 164 -7.72 -12.12 14.70
CA PHE A 164 -8.69 -12.29 15.80
C PHE A 164 -10.13 -12.03 15.37
N LYS A 165 -10.34 -11.14 14.40
CA LYS A 165 -11.69 -10.90 13.85
C LYS A 165 -12.17 -12.01 12.91
N ASN A 166 -11.24 -12.67 12.22
CA ASN A 166 -11.54 -13.65 11.16
C ASN A 166 -10.92 -15.00 11.46
N ILE A 167 -11.07 -15.52 12.69
CA ILE A 167 -10.42 -16.77 13.14
C ILE A 167 -10.80 -17.93 12.20
N GLN A 168 -9.99 -18.18 11.19
CA GLN A 168 -10.20 -19.27 10.24
C GLN A 168 -9.23 -20.43 10.46
N ASN A 169 -7.92 -20.16 10.49
CA ASN A 169 -6.90 -21.18 10.67
C ASN A 169 -5.61 -20.59 11.24
N PRO A 170 -5.32 -20.76 12.55
CA PRO A 170 -4.14 -20.21 13.19
C PRO A 170 -2.83 -20.73 12.58
N PHE A 171 -2.77 -22.02 12.22
CA PHE A 171 -1.55 -22.61 11.65
C PHE A 171 -1.20 -21.97 10.31
N LYS A 172 -2.20 -21.71 9.46
CA LYS A 172 -1.99 -21.05 8.17
C LYS A 172 -1.57 -19.59 8.36
N PHE A 173 -2.15 -18.90 9.34
CA PHE A 173 -1.84 -17.50 9.62
C PHE A 173 -0.40 -17.32 10.13
N PHE A 174 0.05 -18.17 11.06
CA PHE A 174 1.39 -18.10 11.66
C PHE A 174 2.46 -18.84 10.86
N LYS A 175 2.10 -19.56 9.79
CA LYS A 175 3.08 -20.20 8.92
C LYS A 175 3.92 -19.13 8.23
N LEU A 176 5.21 -19.07 8.56
CA LEU A 176 6.14 -18.14 7.93
C LEU A 176 6.59 -18.65 6.56
N ASN A 177 6.81 -17.70 5.66
CA ASN A 177 7.24 -17.95 4.29
C ASN A 177 8.54 -17.22 4.01
N LYS A 178 9.56 -17.91 3.47
CA LYS A 178 10.87 -17.35 3.12
C LYS A 178 10.79 -16.19 2.11
N ASN A 179 9.72 -16.12 1.34
CA ASN A 179 9.49 -15.06 0.36
C ASN A 179 8.76 -13.85 0.96
N THR A 180 8.59 -13.79 2.28
CA THR A 180 7.88 -12.70 2.96
C THR A 180 8.83 -11.90 3.84
N CYS A 181 8.87 -10.59 3.61
CA CYS A 181 9.46 -9.62 4.51
C CYS A 181 8.47 -9.35 5.66
N TYR A 182 8.81 -9.78 6.86
CA TYR A 182 7.98 -9.55 8.04
C TYR A 182 8.42 -8.27 8.75
N ILE A 183 7.49 -7.34 8.92
CA ILE A 183 7.72 -6.11 9.67
C ILE A 183 7.23 -6.32 11.10
N ASN A 184 8.04 -5.87 12.05
CA ASN A 184 7.80 -6.00 13.51
C ASN A 184 7.70 -7.45 14.00
N PHE A 185 8.24 -8.41 13.23
CA PHE A 185 8.25 -9.81 13.62
C PHE A 185 9.43 -10.54 12.98
N THR A 186 10.41 -10.98 13.77
CA THR A 186 11.56 -11.77 13.30
C THR A 186 11.74 -13.00 14.16
N TYR A 187 12.12 -14.13 13.56
CA TYR A 187 12.38 -15.38 14.28
C TYR A 187 13.51 -15.26 15.31
N SER A 188 14.61 -14.62 14.92
CA SER A 188 15.81 -14.49 15.76
C SER A 188 15.59 -13.59 16.98
N ASN A 189 14.52 -12.79 16.98
CA ASN A 189 14.20 -11.84 18.04
C ASN A 189 12.75 -11.95 18.52
N LEU A 190 12.19 -13.14 18.49
CA LEU A 190 10.78 -13.36 18.83
C LEU A 190 10.44 -12.79 20.22
N ILE A 191 11.29 -13.00 21.21
CA ILE A 191 11.12 -12.49 22.58
C ILE A 191 11.24 -10.96 22.59
N LYS A 192 12.26 -10.39 21.93
CA LYS A 192 12.45 -8.94 21.85
C LYS A 192 11.34 -8.27 21.04
N SER A 193 10.88 -8.91 19.97
CA SER A 193 9.74 -8.43 19.19
C SER A 193 8.44 -8.45 20.01
N PHE A 194 8.21 -9.51 20.79
CA PHE A 194 7.08 -9.61 21.71
C PHE A 194 7.14 -8.56 22.82
N SER A 195 8.31 -8.38 23.44
CA SER A 195 8.50 -7.34 24.48
C SER A 195 8.33 -5.94 23.92
N PHE A 196 8.88 -5.64 22.76
CA PHE A 196 8.72 -4.37 22.07
C PHE A 196 7.24 -4.12 21.71
N ILE A 197 6.55 -5.14 21.22
CA ILE A 197 5.13 -5.13 20.91
C ILE A 197 4.32 -4.82 22.17
N ILE A 198 4.56 -5.53 23.28
CA ILE A 198 3.88 -5.30 24.55
C ILE A 198 4.13 -3.88 25.05
N LEU A 199 5.37 -3.43 25.08
CA LEU A 199 5.74 -2.11 25.65
C LEU A 199 5.26 -0.93 24.78
N THR A 200 5.25 -1.09 23.44
CA THR A 200 4.95 0.02 22.53
C THR A 200 3.45 0.15 22.22
N TYR A 201 2.72 -0.98 22.25
CA TYR A 201 1.34 -1.03 21.76
C TYR A 201 0.31 -1.55 22.78
N PHE A 202 0.74 -2.06 23.93
CA PHE A 202 -0.18 -2.60 24.91
C PHE A 202 -0.78 -1.49 25.80
N ASP A 203 -1.36 -0.50 25.16
CA ASP A 203 -2.45 0.24 25.76
C ASP A 203 -3.73 -0.55 25.52
N PHE A 204 -4.19 -1.25 26.56
CA PHE A 204 -5.37 -2.12 26.50
C PHE A 204 -6.63 -1.36 26.07
N ASN A 205 -6.70 -0.06 26.35
CA ASN A 205 -7.78 0.81 25.91
C ASN A 205 -7.71 1.09 24.42
N LYS A 206 -6.51 1.37 23.91
CA LYS A 206 -6.27 1.58 22.47
C LYS A 206 -6.52 0.31 21.66
N PHE A 207 -6.16 -0.87 22.20
CA PHE A 207 -6.46 -2.16 21.59
C PHE A 207 -7.96 -2.44 21.53
N LYS A 208 -8.71 -2.13 22.60
CA LYS A 208 -10.18 -2.19 22.61
C LYS A 208 -10.83 -1.24 21.60
N GLU A 209 -10.31 -0.03 21.46
CA GLU A 209 -10.79 0.92 20.45
C GLU A 209 -10.54 0.43 19.03
N LEU A 210 -9.36 -0.13 18.75
CA LEU A 210 -9.07 -0.74 17.45
C LEU A 210 -9.98 -1.93 17.13
N LEU A 211 -10.35 -2.73 18.14
CA LEU A 211 -11.33 -3.82 17.95
C LEU A 211 -12.76 -3.31 17.70
N LYS A 212 -13.10 -2.12 18.17
CA LYS A 212 -14.42 -1.49 17.99
C LYS A 212 -14.57 -0.74 16.67
N GLN A 213 -13.47 -0.40 15.99
CA GLN A 213 -13.55 0.20 14.66
C GLN A 213 -14.34 -0.72 13.73
N LYS A 214 -15.57 -0.30 13.43
CA LYS A 214 -16.45 -1.02 12.49
C LYS A 214 -15.80 -1.02 11.10
N ILE A 215 -15.90 -2.16 10.47
CA ILE A 215 -15.57 -2.42 9.06
C ILE A 215 -16.49 -1.58 8.18
#